data_36dd8cdc0ab9895d343ec8ac8f2be3e1
#
_entry.id   36dd8cdc0ab9895d343ec8ac8f2be3e1
#
_cell.length_a   1.000
_cell.length_b   1.000
_cell.length_c   1.000
_cell.angle_alpha   90.00
_cell.angle_beta   90.00
_cell.angle_gamma   90.00
#
_symmetry.space_group_name_H-M   'P 1'
#
loop_
_entity.id
_entity.type
_entity.pdbx_description
1 polymer ?
#
loop_
_entity_poly.entity_id
_entity_poly.type
_entity_poly.pdbx_seq_one_letter_code
_entity_poly.pdbx_strand_id
1 'polypeptide(L)'
;GRNSAGLAIRFRSNSTRIAAKWEVLLNRNMNHMTPTGIKGLDLYCLQDGKWLFAGSGRPQGKVNEATIVKDMLPEEREYLLFLSLYDGVTSLSIGIDSLSQISGPATELPVRKKPVVFYGTSILQGGCASRPGMAHTNILERWLNRECINLGFSGNALLDLEIAHVMAGVDASVFVLDFVPNAGVEQIKERAGEFYSII
;
A
#
# COMPACT_ATOMS: atom_id res chain seq x y z
N GLY A 1 6.77 0.94 12.67
CA GLY A 1 6.96 -0.06 11.63
C GLY A 1 7.79 0.45 10.47
N ARG A 2 8.49 -0.48 9.80
CA ARG A 2 9.28 -0.18 8.59
C ARG A 2 8.75 -0.94 7.36
N ASN A 3 7.54 -1.47 7.45
CA ASN A 3 6.87 -2.13 6.34
C ASN A 3 6.27 -1.08 5.40
N SER A 4 6.11 -1.44 4.13
CA SER A 4 5.62 -0.52 3.10
C SER A 4 4.11 -0.65 2.83
N ALA A 5 3.36 -1.28 3.73
CA ALA A 5 1.91 -1.41 3.61
C ALA A 5 1.25 -0.03 3.43
N GLY A 6 0.36 0.10 2.45
CA GLY A 6 -0.32 1.33 2.11
C GLY A 6 0.49 2.33 1.26
N LEU A 7 1.80 2.07 1.03
CA LEU A 7 2.57 2.90 0.13
C LEU A 7 2.36 2.48 -1.32
N ALA A 8 2.20 3.48 -2.19
CA ALA A 8 2.06 3.28 -3.62
C ALA A 8 2.77 4.37 -4.42
N ILE A 9 3.11 4.06 -5.67
CA ILE A 9 3.71 5.00 -6.62
C ILE A 9 2.79 5.11 -7.82
N ARG A 10 2.42 6.35 -8.16
CA ARG A 10 1.68 6.66 -9.38
C ARG A 10 2.61 7.25 -10.42
N PHE A 11 2.50 6.78 -11.65
CA PHE A 11 3.28 7.25 -12.79
C PHE A 11 2.56 7.00 -14.10
N ARG A 12 3.02 7.66 -15.17
CA ARG A 12 2.58 7.40 -16.54
C ARG A 12 3.72 6.87 -17.38
N SER A 13 3.38 6.04 -18.34
CA SER A 13 4.32 5.59 -19.37
C SER A 13 3.59 5.13 -20.62
N ASN A 14 4.24 5.29 -21.78
CA ASN A 14 3.82 4.73 -23.06
C ASN A 14 4.60 3.45 -23.41
N SER A 15 5.28 2.86 -22.43
CA SER A 15 6.07 1.66 -22.66
C SER A 15 5.21 0.43 -22.95
N THR A 16 5.70 -0.45 -23.83
CA THR A 16 5.07 -1.73 -24.12
C THR A 16 5.31 -2.75 -23.02
N ARG A 17 6.22 -2.42 -22.07
CA ARG A 17 6.61 -3.27 -20.96
C ARG A 17 6.86 -2.42 -19.71
N ILE A 18 6.42 -2.91 -18.55
CA ILE A 18 6.80 -2.36 -17.24
C ILE A 18 7.50 -3.45 -16.45
N ALA A 19 8.69 -3.16 -15.98
CA ALA A 19 9.48 -3.99 -15.08
C ALA A 19 9.76 -3.23 -13.78
N ALA A 20 10.16 -3.94 -12.74
CA ALA A 20 10.65 -3.35 -11.52
C ALA A 20 11.86 -4.11 -10.99
N LYS A 21 12.79 -3.35 -10.39
CA LYS A 21 13.86 -3.87 -9.54
C LYS A 21 13.68 -3.27 -8.16
N TRP A 22 13.62 -4.11 -7.11
CA TRP A 22 13.41 -3.63 -5.74
C TRP A 22 14.19 -4.45 -4.73
N GLU A 23 14.55 -3.80 -3.65
CA GLU A 23 15.17 -4.42 -2.49
C GLU A 23 14.25 -4.29 -1.28
N VAL A 24 14.16 -5.35 -0.48
CA VAL A 24 13.41 -5.37 0.77
C VAL A 24 14.35 -5.39 1.98
N LEU A 25 13.89 -4.81 3.07
CA LEU A 25 14.70 -4.58 4.28
C LEU A 25 15.19 -5.88 4.92
N LEU A 26 14.28 -6.83 5.17
CA LEU A 26 14.52 -8.01 6.00
C LEU A 26 14.47 -9.35 5.24
N ASN A 27 13.95 -9.36 4.01
CA ASN A 27 13.69 -10.58 3.24
C ASN A 27 12.85 -11.61 4.02
N ARG A 28 11.76 -11.14 4.62
CA ARG A 28 10.90 -11.97 5.48
C ARG A 28 10.26 -13.13 4.74
N ASN A 29 10.07 -14.23 5.47
CA ASN A 29 9.21 -15.34 5.11
C ASN A 29 8.27 -15.63 6.26
N MET A 30 7.01 -15.93 5.95
CA MET A 30 5.97 -16.25 6.93
C MET A 30 5.20 -17.46 6.42
N ASN A 31 4.88 -18.41 7.31
CA ASN A 31 4.25 -19.68 6.94
C ASN A 31 2.76 -19.53 6.55
N HIS A 32 2.14 -18.39 6.86
CA HIS A 32 0.72 -18.10 6.65
C HIS A 32 0.46 -17.02 5.60
N MET A 33 1.52 -16.50 4.95
CA MET A 33 1.40 -15.50 3.88
C MET A 33 2.20 -15.89 2.66
N THR A 34 1.68 -15.57 1.48
CA THR A 34 2.42 -15.75 0.22
C THR A 34 3.62 -14.79 0.16
N PRO A 35 4.74 -15.20 -0.46
CA PRO A 35 5.86 -14.31 -0.72
C PRO A 35 5.46 -13.02 -1.44
N THR A 36 4.49 -13.10 -2.36
CA THR A 36 3.94 -11.94 -3.09
C THR A 36 3.24 -10.95 -2.17
N GLY A 37 2.50 -11.41 -1.16
CA GLY A 37 1.89 -10.54 -0.15
C GLY A 37 2.93 -9.92 0.78
N ILE A 38 3.93 -10.69 1.20
CA ILE A 38 4.97 -10.23 2.14
C ILE A 38 5.85 -9.17 1.52
N LYS A 39 6.44 -9.44 0.33
CA LYS A 39 7.54 -8.66 -0.26
C LYS A 39 7.42 -8.43 -1.78
N GLY A 40 6.26 -8.72 -2.38
CA GLY A 40 5.96 -8.46 -3.78
C GLY A 40 5.49 -7.04 -4.07
N LEU A 41 5.25 -6.78 -5.34
CA LEU A 41 4.69 -5.53 -5.86
C LEU A 41 3.43 -5.84 -6.68
N ASP A 42 2.45 -4.93 -6.69
CA ASP A 42 1.24 -5.05 -7.51
C ASP A 42 1.02 -3.82 -8.37
N LEU A 43 0.92 -4.01 -9.67
CA LEU A 43 0.68 -2.96 -10.66
C LEU A 43 -0.78 -2.96 -11.11
N TYR A 44 -1.37 -1.79 -11.10
CA TYR A 44 -2.68 -1.49 -11.66
C TYR A 44 -2.54 -0.43 -12.75
N CYS A 45 -3.40 -0.51 -13.77
CA CYS A 45 -3.50 0.45 -14.86
C CYS A 45 -4.86 1.16 -14.80
N LEU A 46 -4.87 2.48 -14.98
CA LEU A 46 -6.11 3.24 -15.06
C LEU A 46 -6.72 3.09 -16.46
N GLN A 47 -7.94 2.56 -16.52
CA GLN A 47 -8.71 2.43 -17.75
C GLN A 47 -10.18 2.79 -17.47
N ASP A 48 -10.74 3.70 -18.24
CA ASP A 48 -12.12 4.17 -18.10
C ASP A 48 -12.49 4.58 -16.66
N GLY A 49 -11.56 5.27 -15.99
CA GLY A 49 -11.72 5.74 -14.62
C GLY A 49 -11.63 4.63 -13.54
N LYS A 50 -11.22 3.41 -13.89
CA LYS A 50 -11.07 2.27 -12.97
C LYS A 50 -9.65 1.74 -12.97
N TRP A 51 -9.16 1.38 -11.80
CA TRP A 51 -7.88 0.71 -11.63
C TRP A 51 -8.01 -0.80 -11.89
N LEU A 52 -7.53 -1.25 -13.04
CA LEU A 52 -7.52 -2.66 -13.43
C LEU A 52 -6.16 -3.29 -13.13
N PHE A 53 -6.17 -4.52 -12.65
CA PHE A 53 -4.95 -5.26 -12.37
C PHE A 53 -4.15 -5.51 -13.65
N ALA A 54 -2.88 -5.10 -13.67
CA ALA A 54 -1.97 -5.26 -14.80
C ALA A 54 -0.94 -6.38 -14.58
N GLY A 55 -0.48 -6.60 -13.35
CA GLY A 55 0.48 -7.64 -13.05
C GLY A 55 1.10 -7.53 -11.66
N SER A 56 1.92 -8.52 -11.30
CA SER A 56 2.62 -8.57 -10.00
C SER A 56 4.11 -8.77 -10.18
N GLY A 57 4.90 -8.04 -9.40
CA GLY A 57 6.32 -8.31 -9.18
C GLY A 57 6.48 -9.45 -8.17
N ARG A 58 6.87 -10.64 -8.66
CA ARG A 58 7.05 -11.83 -7.82
C ARG A 58 8.44 -11.84 -7.20
N PRO A 59 8.57 -11.79 -5.86
CA PRO A 59 9.86 -11.74 -5.21
C PRO A 59 10.54 -13.10 -5.20
N GLN A 60 11.87 -13.09 -5.29
CA GLN A 60 12.71 -14.29 -5.18
C GLN A 60 13.65 -14.24 -3.97
N GLY A 61 13.92 -13.06 -3.44
CA GLY A 61 14.85 -12.87 -2.35
C GLY A 61 14.80 -11.47 -1.74
N LYS A 62 15.95 -11.01 -1.27
CA LYS A 62 16.12 -9.66 -0.74
C LYS A 62 16.17 -8.62 -1.85
N VAL A 63 16.90 -8.92 -2.93
CA VAL A 63 16.96 -8.13 -4.16
C VAL A 63 16.17 -8.87 -5.23
N ASN A 64 15.28 -8.16 -5.88
CA ASN A 64 14.31 -8.73 -6.79
C ASN A 64 14.28 -7.94 -8.10
N GLU A 65 14.03 -8.64 -9.20
CA GLU A 65 13.77 -8.04 -10.49
C GLU A 65 12.71 -8.85 -11.22
N ALA A 66 11.72 -8.17 -11.79
CA ALA A 66 10.66 -8.83 -12.54
C ALA A 66 10.09 -7.93 -13.63
N THR A 67 9.80 -8.51 -14.80
CA THR A 67 8.86 -7.91 -15.74
C THR A 67 7.45 -8.12 -15.18
N ILE A 68 6.73 -7.04 -14.90
CA ILE A 68 5.39 -7.08 -14.30
C ILE A 68 4.33 -7.26 -15.37
N VAL A 69 4.44 -6.52 -16.47
CA VAL A 69 3.56 -6.60 -17.64
C VAL A 69 4.37 -6.35 -18.91
N LYS A 70 3.98 -6.97 -20.02
CA LYS A 70 4.62 -6.83 -21.33
C LYS A 70 3.61 -7.01 -22.47
N ASP A 71 4.09 -6.83 -23.68
CA ASP A 71 3.32 -7.00 -24.91
C ASP A 71 2.09 -6.07 -24.99
N MET A 72 2.22 -4.86 -24.40
CA MET A 72 1.22 -3.81 -24.48
C MET A 72 1.39 -3.00 -25.76
N LEU A 73 0.34 -2.27 -26.18
CA LEU A 73 0.46 -1.25 -27.21
C LEU A 73 1.24 -0.03 -26.68
N PRO A 74 2.00 0.69 -27.53
CA PRO A 74 2.80 1.86 -27.14
C PRO A 74 1.91 3.11 -26.94
N GLU A 75 1.00 3.05 -25.98
CA GLU A 75 0.05 4.11 -25.63
C GLU A 75 0.31 4.60 -24.21
N GLU A 76 0.15 5.91 -23.99
CA GLU A 76 0.30 6.46 -22.65
C GLU A 76 -0.80 5.93 -21.72
N ARG A 77 -0.38 5.39 -20.59
CA ARG A 77 -1.23 4.86 -19.54
C ARG A 77 -0.78 5.35 -18.17
N GLU A 78 -1.71 5.51 -17.28
CA GLU A 78 -1.43 5.81 -15.88
C GLU A 78 -1.45 4.53 -15.05
N TYR A 79 -0.46 4.40 -14.18
CA TYR A 79 -0.22 3.23 -13.35
C TYR A 79 -0.21 3.56 -11.86
N LEU A 80 -0.63 2.58 -11.06
CA LEU A 80 -0.56 2.58 -9.60
C LEU A 80 0.17 1.31 -9.16
N LEU A 81 1.35 1.46 -8.55
CA LEU A 81 2.20 0.38 -8.08
C LEU A 81 2.17 0.33 -6.56
N PHE A 82 1.47 -0.66 -5.99
CA PHE A 82 1.46 -0.91 -4.55
C PHE A 82 2.72 -1.65 -4.11
N LEU A 83 3.26 -1.24 -2.95
CA LEU A 83 4.45 -1.81 -2.36
C LEU A 83 4.12 -2.93 -1.36
N SER A 84 5.15 -3.63 -0.93
CA SER A 84 5.10 -4.81 -0.04
C SER A 84 4.35 -4.56 1.27
N LEU A 85 3.59 -5.55 1.75
CA LEU A 85 2.77 -5.40 2.96
C LEU A 85 3.53 -5.70 4.25
N TYR A 86 4.44 -6.70 4.24
CA TYR A 86 5.09 -7.22 5.46
C TYR A 86 6.62 -7.13 5.44
N ASP A 87 7.18 -6.44 4.43
CA ASP A 87 8.59 -6.04 4.41
C ASP A 87 8.71 -4.58 3.92
N GLY A 88 9.77 -3.90 4.33
CA GLY A 88 10.04 -2.54 3.89
C GLY A 88 10.75 -2.55 2.54
N VAL A 89 10.27 -1.81 1.56
CA VAL A 89 10.99 -1.56 0.32
C VAL A 89 12.03 -0.48 0.58
N THR A 90 13.31 -0.80 0.42
CA THR A 90 14.44 0.11 0.68
C THR A 90 14.97 0.76 -0.59
N SER A 91 14.75 0.12 -1.73
CA SER A 91 15.12 0.64 -3.05
C SER A 91 14.13 0.16 -4.08
N LEU A 92 13.75 1.01 -5.02
CA LEU A 92 12.87 0.67 -6.13
C LEU A 92 13.27 1.43 -7.39
N SER A 93 13.36 0.71 -8.49
CA SER A 93 13.51 1.25 -9.84
C SER A 93 12.41 0.69 -10.74
N ILE A 94 11.80 1.55 -11.54
CA ILE A 94 10.82 1.14 -12.56
C ILE A 94 11.55 1.08 -13.89
N GLY A 95 11.46 -0.06 -14.57
CA GLY A 95 12.06 -0.32 -15.88
C GLY A 95 11.02 -0.19 -17.00
N ILE A 96 11.38 0.55 -18.04
CA ILE A 96 10.59 0.75 -19.26
C ILE A 96 11.45 0.45 -20.50
N ASP A 97 10.86 0.42 -21.68
CA ASP A 97 11.61 0.30 -22.94
C ASP A 97 12.42 1.59 -23.20
N SER A 98 13.59 1.43 -23.83
CA SER A 98 14.58 2.51 -24.00
C SER A 98 14.08 3.74 -24.78
N LEU A 99 13.09 3.56 -25.67
CA LEU A 99 12.48 4.64 -26.46
C LEU A 99 11.19 5.19 -25.84
N SER A 100 10.77 4.64 -24.69
CA SER A 100 9.57 5.06 -24.00
C SER A 100 9.85 6.13 -22.96
N GLN A 101 8.79 6.81 -22.52
CA GLN A 101 8.86 7.85 -21.51
C GLN A 101 8.17 7.40 -20.23
N ILE A 102 8.64 7.92 -19.10
CA ILE A 102 8.00 7.83 -17.80
C ILE A 102 7.86 9.24 -17.21
N SER A 103 6.72 9.52 -16.62
CA SER A 103 6.41 10.83 -16.04
C SER A 103 5.52 10.70 -14.81
N GLY A 104 5.35 11.77 -14.06
CA GLY A 104 4.39 11.85 -12.96
C GLY A 104 2.94 11.68 -13.46
N PRO A 105 1.99 11.45 -12.54
CA PRO A 105 0.58 11.28 -12.89
C PRO A 105 0.02 12.53 -13.59
N ALA A 106 -0.88 12.34 -14.58
CA ALA A 106 -1.58 13.44 -15.25
C ALA A 106 -2.83 13.87 -14.51
N THR A 107 -3.44 12.93 -13.82
CA THR A 107 -4.73 13.11 -13.19
C THR A 107 -4.54 13.46 -11.73
N GLU A 108 -5.20 14.52 -11.26
CA GLU A 108 -5.33 14.77 -9.84
C GLU A 108 -6.27 13.71 -9.23
N LEU A 109 -5.71 12.56 -8.95
CA LEU A 109 -6.37 11.53 -8.15
C LEU A 109 -5.66 11.44 -6.79
N PRO A 110 -6.40 11.10 -5.77
CA PRO A 110 -7.83 10.79 -5.74
C PRO A 110 -8.70 12.03 -5.94
N VAL A 111 -9.83 11.88 -6.62
CA VAL A 111 -10.81 12.96 -6.84
C VAL A 111 -11.34 13.52 -5.51
N ARG A 112 -11.35 12.70 -4.48
CA ARG A 112 -11.76 13.06 -3.13
C ARG A 112 -10.54 13.44 -2.29
N LYS A 113 -10.37 14.74 -2.02
CA LYS A 113 -9.15 15.32 -1.43
C LYS A 113 -8.81 14.82 -0.01
N LYS A 114 -9.82 14.54 0.84
CA LYS A 114 -9.57 14.11 2.21
C LYS A 114 -9.44 12.59 2.30
N PRO A 115 -8.32 12.06 2.81
CA PRO A 115 -8.10 10.62 2.90
C PRO A 115 -9.01 9.95 3.93
N VAL A 116 -9.07 8.62 3.88
CA VAL A 116 -9.50 7.77 4.99
C VAL A 116 -8.25 7.28 5.71
N VAL A 117 -8.16 7.51 7.00
CA VAL A 117 -7.04 7.03 7.83
C VAL A 117 -7.46 5.77 8.55
N PHE A 118 -6.71 4.70 8.38
CA PHE A 118 -6.92 3.42 9.03
C PHE A 118 -5.83 3.18 10.06
N TYR A 119 -6.21 3.02 11.33
CA TYR A 119 -5.31 2.62 12.40
C TYR A 119 -5.72 1.27 12.95
N GLY A 120 -4.79 0.31 12.99
CA GLY A 120 -5.15 -1.01 13.51
C GLY A 120 -4.06 -2.06 13.43
N THR A 121 -4.50 -3.31 13.47
CA THR A 121 -3.71 -4.51 13.69
C THR A 121 -3.05 -5.05 12.42
N SER A 122 -2.57 -6.30 12.49
CA SER A 122 -2.07 -7.08 11.34
C SER A 122 -3.13 -7.27 10.25
N ILE A 123 -4.40 -7.34 10.61
CA ILE A 123 -5.51 -7.47 9.66
C ILE A 123 -5.54 -6.22 8.77
N LEU A 124 -5.46 -5.06 9.39
CA LEU A 124 -5.48 -3.78 8.71
C LEU A 124 -4.20 -3.55 7.89
N GLN A 125 -3.04 -3.98 8.37
CA GLN A 125 -1.79 -3.95 7.60
C GLN A 125 -1.89 -4.73 6.28
N GLY A 126 -2.82 -5.66 6.17
CA GLY A 126 -3.03 -6.53 5.01
C GLY A 126 -2.59 -7.97 5.26
N GLY A 127 -2.67 -8.44 6.52
CA GLY A 127 -2.35 -9.81 6.90
C GLY A 127 -3.11 -10.82 6.06
N CYS A 128 -2.36 -11.82 5.54
CA CYS A 128 -2.83 -12.90 4.67
C CYS A 128 -3.36 -12.48 3.29
N ALA A 129 -3.26 -11.21 2.90
CA ALA A 129 -3.50 -10.83 1.52
C ALA A 129 -2.47 -11.50 0.59
N SER A 130 -2.95 -12.08 -0.51
CA SER A 130 -2.11 -12.84 -1.45
C SER A 130 -1.06 -11.99 -2.17
N ARG A 131 -1.29 -10.68 -2.27
CA ARG A 131 -0.44 -9.68 -2.90
C ARG A 131 -0.85 -8.27 -2.45
N PRO A 132 0.00 -7.24 -2.62
CA PRO A 132 -0.24 -5.91 -2.05
C PRO A 132 -1.59 -5.29 -2.40
N GLY A 133 -1.99 -5.32 -3.65
CA GLY A 133 -3.27 -4.73 -4.06
C GLY A 133 -4.51 -5.44 -3.52
N MET A 134 -4.36 -6.60 -2.87
CA MET A 134 -5.46 -7.34 -2.24
C MET A 134 -5.60 -7.04 -0.74
N ALA A 135 -4.75 -6.20 -0.15
CA ALA A 135 -5.04 -5.60 1.14
C ALA A 135 -6.34 -4.78 1.04
N HIS A 136 -7.24 -4.93 2.01
CA HIS A 136 -8.57 -4.31 1.93
C HIS A 136 -8.50 -2.77 1.87
N THR A 137 -7.54 -2.13 2.50
CA THR A 137 -7.31 -0.69 2.38
C THR A 137 -6.98 -0.29 0.95
N ASN A 138 -6.13 -1.06 0.26
CA ASN A 138 -5.76 -0.83 -1.14
C ASN A 138 -6.91 -1.14 -2.12
N ILE A 139 -7.80 -2.07 -1.77
CA ILE A 139 -9.05 -2.31 -2.51
C ILE A 139 -9.98 -1.10 -2.38
N LEU A 140 -10.18 -0.63 -1.15
CA LEU A 140 -11.04 0.52 -0.87
C LEU A 140 -10.51 1.79 -1.55
N GLU A 141 -9.20 2.02 -1.54
CA GLU A 141 -8.56 3.13 -2.25
C GLU A 141 -8.97 3.16 -3.73
N ARG A 142 -8.84 2.03 -4.42
CA ARG A 142 -9.23 1.92 -5.83
C ARG A 142 -10.72 2.05 -6.08
N TRP A 143 -11.57 1.48 -5.22
CA TRP A 143 -13.02 1.51 -5.38
C TRP A 143 -13.62 2.87 -5.07
N LEU A 144 -13.10 3.53 -4.04
CA LEU A 144 -13.60 4.84 -3.59
C LEU A 144 -12.96 6.00 -4.36
N ASN A 145 -11.91 5.71 -5.14
CA ASN A 145 -11.03 6.73 -5.73
C ASN A 145 -10.65 7.79 -4.68
N ARG A 146 -10.13 7.31 -3.56
CA ARG A 146 -9.80 8.09 -2.38
C ARG A 146 -8.56 7.50 -1.71
N GLU A 147 -7.61 8.35 -1.34
CA GLU A 147 -6.44 7.92 -0.60
C GLU A 147 -6.83 7.21 0.71
N CYS A 148 -6.20 6.06 0.95
CA CYS A 148 -6.38 5.24 2.15
C CYS A 148 -5.03 5.13 2.87
N ILE A 149 -4.83 5.94 3.90
CA ILE A 149 -3.61 5.90 4.73
C ILE A 149 -3.68 4.68 5.64
N ASN A 150 -2.78 3.73 5.43
CA ASN A 150 -2.74 2.48 6.19
C ASN A 150 -1.73 2.57 7.33
N LEU A 151 -2.22 2.70 8.55
CA LEU A 151 -1.45 2.63 9.80
C LEU A 151 -1.75 1.30 10.51
N GLY A 152 -1.64 0.19 9.77
CA GLY A 152 -1.73 -1.16 10.31
C GLY A 152 -0.39 -1.60 10.92
N PHE A 153 -0.41 -2.06 12.16
CA PHE A 153 0.77 -2.45 12.92
C PHE A 153 0.62 -3.88 13.48
N SER A 154 1.19 -4.85 12.77
CA SER A 154 1.12 -6.26 13.16
C SER A 154 1.66 -6.50 14.57
N GLY A 155 0.84 -7.12 15.43
CA GLY A 155 1.15 -7.36 16.84
C GLY A 155 1.13 -6.10 17.73
N ASN A 156 0.67 -4.97 17.19
CA ASN A 156 0.61 -3.67 17.87
C ASN A 156 -0.77 -3.03 17.63
N ALA A 157 -0.84 -1.70 17.58
CA ALA A 157 -2.07 -0.90 17.61
C ALA A 157 -2.74 -1.02 18.99
N LEU A 158 -2.02 -0.56 20.01
CA LEU A 158 -2.40 -0.66 21.41
C LEU A 158 -2.93 0.69 21.97
N LEU A 159 -3.56 1.49 21.08
CA LEU A 159 -4.00 2.86 21.38
C LEU A 159 -2.82 3.75 21.80
N ASP A 160 -1.75 3.72 21.00
CA ASP A 160 -0.54 4.52 21.23
C ASP A 160 -0.86 6.00 20.98
N LEU A 161 -0.77 6.83 22.01
CA LEU A 161 -1.17 8.24 21.94
C LEU A 161 -0.31 9.05 20.97
N GLU A 162 0.95 8.67 20.79
CA GLU A 162 1.85 9.23 19.78
C GLU A 162 1.30 9.06 18.37
N ILE A 163 0.67 7.91 18.09
CA ILE A 163 0.03 7.67 16.79
C ILE A 163 -1.25 8.50 16.67
N ALA A 164 -2.02 8.65 17.74
CA ALA A 164 -3.19 9.54 17.74
C ALA A 164 -2.79 10.97 17.36
N HIS A 165 -1.72 11.51 17.94
CA HIS A 165 -1.21 12.85 17.57
C HIS A 165 -0.77 12.95 16.09
N VAL A 166 -0.15 11.90 15.55
CA VAL A 166 0.18 11.85 14.12
C VAL A 166 -1.09 11.85 13.27
N MET A 167 -2.10 11.07 13.66
CA MET A 167 -3.39 11.00 12.96
C MET A 167 -4.14 12.34 13.01
N ALA A 168 -4.15 13.01 14.14
CA ALA A 168 -4.78 14.33 14.31
C ALA A 168 -4.21 15.40 13.38
N GLY A 169 -2.98 15.24 12.91
CA GLY A 169 -2.35 16.11 11.90
C GLY A 169 -2.87 15.91 10.48
N VAL A 170 -3.69 14.88 10.22
CA VAL A 170 -4.23 14.58 8.90
C VAL A 170 -5.66 15.12 8.78
N ASP A 171 -5.92 15.99 7.81
CA ASP A 171 -7.29 16.43 7.48
C ASP A 171 -8.07 15.28 6.80
N ALA A 172 -8.41 14.28 7.60
CA ALA A 172 -9.09 13.06 7.16
C ALA A 172 -10.59 13.27 7.00
N SER A 173 -11.20 12.48 6.10
CA SER A 173 -12.67 12.40 6.02
C SER A 173 -13.26 11.44 7.06
N VAL A 174 -12.50 10.40 7.40
CA VAL A 174 -12.90 9.35 8.35
C VAL A 174 -11.64 8.73 8.97
N PHE A 175 -11.69 8.47 10.26
CA PHE A 175 -10.77 7.57 10.95
C PHE A 175 -11.44 6.22 11.17
N VAL A 176 -10.78 5.14 10.73
CA VAL A 176 -11.22 3.75 10.94
C VAL A 176 -10.27 3.09 11.92
N LEU A 177 -10.79 2.60 13.04
CA LEU A 177 -9.99 2.10 14.15
C LEU A 177 -10.24 0.60 14.36
N ASP A 178 -9.20 -0.22 14.14
CA ASP A 178 -9.21 -1.68 14.24
C ASP A 178 -8.14 -2.17 15.24
N PHE A 179 -8.19 -1.70 16.47
CA PHE A 179 -7.24 -2.06 17.52
C PHE A 179 -7.71 -3.21 18.42
N VAL A 180 -9.01 -3.49 18.47
CA VAL A 180 -9.65 -4.46 19.39
C VAL A 180 -9.01 -5.85 19.37
N PRO A 181 -8.57 -6.40 18.20
CA PRO A 181 -7.94 -7.72 18.20
C PRO A 181 -6.61 -7.81 18.96
N ASN A 182 -5.91 -6.68 19.17
CA ASN A 182 -4.61 -6.64 19.86
C ASN A 182 -4.66 -5.95 21.22
N ALA A 183 -5.52 -4.95 21.39
CA ALA A 183 -5.65 -4.20 22.64
C ALA A 183 -6.48 -4.97 23.67
N GLY A 184 -5.91 -5.23 24.83
CA GLY A 184 -6.62 -5.85 25.96
C GLY A 184 -7.66 -4.90 26.57
N VAL A 185 -8.63 -5.49 27.30
CA VAL A 185 -9.73 -4.73 27.91
C VAL A 185 -9.23 -3.57 28.80
N GLU A 186 -8.19 -3.81 29.60
CA GLU A 186 -7.64 -2.79 30.49
C GLU A 186 -6.98 -1.64 29.71
N GLN A 187 -6.25 -1.94 28.65
CA GLN A 187 -5.67 -0.90 27.75
C GLN A 187 -6.76 -0.06 27.09
N ILE A 188 -7.86 -0.71 26.67
CA ILE A 188 -8.99 0.02 26.07
C ILE A 188 -9.61 0.97 27.09
N LYS A 189 -9.87 0.49 28.31
CA LYS A 189 -10.42 1.32 29.39
C LYS A 189 -9.52 2.52 29.75
N GLU A 190 -8.21 2.28 29.79
CA GLU A 190 -7.22 3.27 30.18
C GLU A 190 -7.01 4.33 29.09
N ARG A 191 -6.93 3.95 27.82
CA ARG A 191 -6.40 4.80 26.74
C ARG A 191 -7.43 5.29 25.74
N ALA A 192 -8.56 4.57 25.56
CA ALA A 192 -9.49 4.90 24.48
C ALA A 192 -10.07 6.32 24.60
N GLY A 193 -10.42 6.75 25.82
CA GLY A 193 -10.97 8.10 26.03
C GLY A 193 -10.02 9.19 25.58
N GLU A 194 -8.76 9.11 25.98
CA GLU A 194 -7.73 10.08 25.59
C GLU A 194 -7.41 9.98 24.10
N PHE A 195 -7.25 8.75 23.56
CA PHE A 195 -7.00 8.53 22.14
C PHE A 195 -8.07 9.18 21.25
N TYR A 196 -9.36 8.97 21.57
CA TYR A 196 -10.46 9.58 20.82
C TYR A 196 -10.54 11.11 20.98
N SER A 197 -10.05 11.64 22.10
CA SER A 197 -10.05 13.10 22.32
C SER A 197 -8.96 13.82 21.51
N ILE A 198 -7.92 13.10 21.08
CA ILE A 198 -6.81 13.64 20.29
C ILE A 198 -7.16 13.72 18.80
N ILE A 199 -7.88 12.72 18.26
CA ILE A 199 -8.20 12.63 16.83
C ILE A 199 -9.58 13.23 16.53
#